data_e7ebce911170c84c177659298764e7cc
#
_entry.id   e7ebce911170c84c177659298764e7cc
#
_cell.length_a   1.000
_cell.length_b   1.000
_cell.length_c   1.000
_cell.angle_alpha   90.00
_cell.angle_beta   90.00
_cell.angle_gamma   90.00
#
_symmetry.space_group_name_H-M   'P 1'
#
loop_
_entity.id
_entity.type
_entity.pdbx_description
1 polymer ?
#
loop_
_entity_poly.entity_id
_entity_poly.type
_entity_poly.pdbx_seq_one_letter_code
_entity_poly.pdbx_strand_id
1 'polypeptide(L)'
;VSLAEKGNEKANREYEQKIRTEKAANEKIHLQNRRTGMKNTDKDYFERFSFGDSPEMADELLALVLAGKKTATVSVILEDEQAPSVGDLSLVLDGLSTPACVIKTVHVETVKFCDLTWDMVKLEGEDENFEQWKSGNIRYWTRDAAKRGYTFTDQTPITFERFEVVKVL
;
A
#
# COMPACT_ATOMS: atom_id res chain seq x y z
N VAL A 1 38.63 -1.74 -3.99
CA VAL A 1 37.20 -1.39 -3.94
C VAL A 1 36.86 -0.71 -5.26
N SER A 2 35.95 -1.31 -6.06
CA SER A 2 35.64 -0.82 -7.41
C SER A 2 34.80 0.46 -7.34
N LEU A 3 34.81 1.25 -8.43
CA LEU A 3 34.01 2.47 -8.56
C LEU A 3 32.49 2.17 -8.40
N ALA A 4 32.05 0.97 -8.77
CA ALA A 4 30.67 0.52 -8.62
C ALA A 4 30.26 0.31 -7.15
N GLU A 5 31.14 -0.20 -6.30
CA GLU A 5 30.87 -0.39 -4.86
C GLU A 5 30.76 0.95 -4.13
N LYS A 6 31.61 1.93 -4.49
CA LYS A 6 31.53 3.29 -3.93
C LYS A 6 30.27 4.03 -4.34
N GLY A 7 29.76 3.79 -5.55
CA GLY A 7 28.49 4.35 -6.03
C GLY A 7 27.30 3.82 -5.25
N ASN A 8 27.29 2.52 -4.98
CA ASN A 8 26.21 1.84 -4.22
C ASN A 8 26.21 2.27 -2.75
N GLU A 9 27.39 2.45 -2.12
CA GLU A 9 27.48 2.93 -0.73
C GLU A 9 27.05 4.41 -0.60
N LYS A 10 27.27 5.23 -1.62
CA LYS A 10 26.81 6.63 -1.61
C LYS A 10 25.30 6.71 -1.73
N ALA A 11 24.71 5.98 -2.67
CA ALA A 11 23.25 5.90 -2.86
C ALA A 11 22.55 5.38 -1.61
N ASN A 12 23.11 4.36 -0.95
CA ASN A 12 22.55 3.81 0.28
C ASN A 12 22.59 4.82 1.44
N ARG A 13 23.68 5.58 1.58
CA ARG A 13 23.79 6.65 2.58
C ARG A 13 22.81 7.80 2.34
N GLU A 14 22.62 8.21 1.09
CA GLU A 14 21.66 9.24 0.71
C GLU A 14 20.22 8.78 0.99
N TYR A 15 19.90 7.53 0.70
CA TYR A 15 18.60 6.90 1.01
C TYR A 15 18.35 6.83 2.53
N GLU A 16 19.31 6.35 3.32
CA GLU A 16 19.20 6.32 4.80
C GLU A 16 19.06 7.72 5.40
N GLN A 17 19.76 8.69 4.83
CA GLN A 17 19.68 10.09 5.30
C GLN A 17 18.33 10.71 4.97
N LYS A 18 17.72 10.36 3.81
CA LYS A 18 16.37 10.76 3.42
C LYS A 18 15.34 10.18 4.40
N ILE A 19 15.40 8.88 4.68
CA ILE A 19 14.50 8.22 5.66
C ILE A 19 14.63 8.86 7.05
N ARG A 20 15.85 9.16 7.52
CA ARG A 20 16.06 9.83 8.81
C ARG A 20 15.44 11.21 8.84
N THR A 21 15.56 11.97 7.75
CA THR A 21 15.02 13.33 7.64
C THR A 21 13.49 13.32 7.63
N GLU A 22 12.89 12.38 6.90
CA GLU A 22 11.43 12.18 6.84
C GLU A 22 10.87 11.74 8.20
N LYS A 23 11.57 10.82 8.90
CA LYS A 23 11.19 10.37 10.24
C LYS A 23 11.24 11.51 11.26
N ALA A 24 12.29 12.35 11.21
CA ALA A 24 12.42 13.52 12.08
C ALA A 24 11.39 14.61 11.75
N ALA A 25 11.00 14.78 10.47
CA ALA A 25 9.94 15.70 10.07
C ALA A 25 8.58 15.23 10.59
N ASN A 26 8.27 13.94 10.46
CA ASN A 26 7.03 13.34 10.98
C ASN A 26 6.95 13.43 12.52
N GLU A 27 8.06 13.21 13.24
CA GLU A 27 8.11 13.42 14.70
C GLU A 27 7.88 14.88 15.09
N LYS A 28 8.43 15.84 14.33
CA LYS A 28 8.17 17.28 14.56
C LYS A 28 6.71 17.65 14.35
N ILE A 29 6.09 17.15 13.29
CA ILE A 29 4.65 17.34 13.00
C ILE A 29 3.82 16.73 14.14
N HIS A 30 4.18 15.55 14.62
CA HIS A 30 3.50 14.87 15.75
C HIS A 30 3.58 15.68 17.05
N LEU A 31 4.75 16.26 17.34
CA LEU A 31 4.96 17.13 18.50
C LEU A 31 4.22 18.47 18.37
N GLN A 32 4.14 19.02 17.17
CA GLN A 32 3.45 20.29 16.90
C GLN A 32 1.93 20.13 17.00
N ASN A 33 1.38 19.01 16.51
CA ASN A 33 -0.03 18.66 16.64
C ASN A 33 -0.46 18.42 18.11
N ARG A 34 0.43 17.86 18.94
CA ARG A 34 0.19 17.75 20.41
C ARG A 34 0.11 19.11 21.11
N ARG A 35 0.88 20.12 20.64
CA ARG A 35 0.88 21.47 21.23
C ARG A 35 -0.30 22.33 20.82
N THR A 36 -0.89 22.08 19.63
CA THR A 36 -1.99 22.91 19.07
C THR A 36 -3.38 22.36 19.38
N GLY A 37 -3.49 21.24 20.14
CA GLY A 37 -4.80 20.64 20.45
C GLY A 37 -5.53 20.10 19.24
N MET A 38 -4.86 19.99 18.07
CA MET A 38 -5.41 19.32 16.89
C MET A 38 -5.63 17.86 17.23
N LYS A 39 -6.86 17.39 17.09
CA LYS A 39 -7.21 15.97 17.27
C LYS A 39 -6.26 15.13 16.43
N ASN A 40 -5.64 14.15 17.08
CA ASN A 40 -4.69 13.23 16.47
C ASN A 40 -5.47 12.38 15.45
N THR A 41 -5.56 12.84 14.20
CA THR A 41 -6.32 12.22 13.10
C THR A 41 -5.81 10.82 12.76
N ASP A 42 -4.57 10.47 13.18
CA ASP A 42 -3.97 9.16 12.94
C ASP A 42 -4.57 8.04 13.84
N LYS A 43 -5.31 8.38 14.90
CA LYS A 43 -5.98 7.37 15.76
C LYS A 43 -7.33 6.90 15.21
N ASP A 44 -7.87 7.60 14.22
CA ASP A 44 -9.19 7.32 13.67
C ASP A 44 -9.13 6.38 12.45
N TYR A 45 -7.92 6.05 11.96
CA TYR A 45 -7.72 5.20 10.79
C TYR A 45 -6.96 3.93 11.15
N PHE A 46 -7.38 2.81 10.53
CA PHE A 46 -6.67 1.53 10.61
C PHE A 46 -5.24 1.69 10.07
N GLU A 47 -5.11 2.31 8.90
CA GLU A 47 -3.82 2.60 8.28
C GLU A 47 -3.83 3.89 7.46
N ARG A 48 -2.61 4.33 7.07
CA ARG A 48 -2.36 5.38 6.09
C ARG A 48 -1.41 4.83 5.05
N PHE A 49 -1.80 4.87 3.81
CA PHE A 49 -1.00 4.28 2.75
C PHE A 49 -1.25 4.93 1.38
N SER A 50 -0.32 4.72 0.45
CA SER A 50 -0.51 4.95 -0.98
C SER A 50 -0.60 3.61 -1.70
N PHE A 51 -1.43 3.51 -2.71
CA PHE A 51 -1.43 2.35 -3.59
C PHE A 51 -0.17 2.33 -4.46
N GLY A 52 0.27 1.13 -4.87
CA GLY A 52 1.43 0.96 -5.74
C GLY A 52 2.77 1.09 -5.02
N ASP A 53 3.85 1.07 -5.80
CA ASP A 53 5.23 1.08 -5.31
C ASP A 53 6.07 2.28 -5.81
N SER A 54 5.42 3.23 -6.47
CA SER A 54 6.02 4.51 -6.87
C SER A 54 5.01 5.66 -6.75
N PRO A 55 5.48 6.93 -6.67
CA PRO A 55 4.60 8.10 -6.63
C PRO A 55 3.65 8.19 -7.83
N GLU A 56 4.14 7.90 -9.03
CA GLU A 56 3.36 7.93 -10.26
C GLU A 56 2.25 6.87 -10.24
N MET A 57 2.58 5.64 -9.81
CA MET A 57 1.60 4.57 -9.66
C MET A 57 0.58 4.88 -8.57
N ALA A 58 1.00 5.52 -7.48
CA ALA A 58 0.08 5.97 -6.43
C ALA A 58 -0.99 6.92 -6.97
N ASP A 59 -0.61 7.89 -7.80
CA ASP A 59 -1.54 8.84 -8.42
C ASP A 59 -2.46 8.16 -9.44
N GLU A 60 -1.93 7.25 -10.26
CA GLU A 60 -2.72 6.47 -11.23
C GLU A 60 -3.78 5.61 -10.54
N LEU A 61 -3.40 4.87 -9.51
CA LEU A 61 -4.30 4.00 -8.76
C LEU A 61 -5.32 4.80 -7.94
N LEU A 62 -4.90 5.91 -7.34
CA LEU A 62 -5.82 6.84 -6.68
C LEU A 62 -6.88 7.37 -7.65
N ALA A 63 -6.52 7.71 -8.88
CA ALA A 63 -7.48 8.13 -9.89
C ALA A 63 -8.52 7.05 -10.19
N LEU A 64 -8.13 5.77 -10.24
CA LEU A 64 -9.06 4.64 -10.39
C LEU A 64 -9.99 4.49 -9.17
N VAL A 65 -9.47 4.69 -7.95
CA VAL A 65 -10.27 4.67 -6.71
C VAL A 65 -11.32 5.77 -6.74
N LEU A 66 -10.92 7.01 -7.03
CA LEU A 66 -11.82 8.15 -7.09
C LEU A 66 -12.87 8.06 -8.20
N ALA A 67 -12.52 7.39 -9.32
CA ALA A 67 -13.46 7.09 -10.41
C ALA A 67 -14.39 5.90 -10.11
N GLY A 68 -14.23 5.22 -8.97
CA GLY A 68 -15.01 4.03 -8.60
C GLY A 68 -14.68 2.79 -9.44
N LYS A 69 -13.58 2.79 -10.17
CA LYS A 69 -13.09 1.64 -10.96
C LYS A 69 -12.31 0.65 -10.10
N LYS A 70 -11.47 1.15 -9.20
CA LYS A 70 -10.77 0.35 -8.21
C LYS A 70 -11.58 0.33 -6.92
N THR A 71 -12.15 -0.82 -6.61
CA THR A 71 -13.01 -1.06 -5.42
C THR A 71 -12.54 -2.25 -4.60
N ALA A 72 -11.41 -2.83 -4.97
CA ALA A 72 -10.75 -3.89 -4.23
C ALA A 72 -9.24 -3.76 -4.32
N THR A 73 -8.57 -4.47 -3.43
CA THR A 73 -7.12 -4.64 -3.42
C THR A 73 -6.75 -6.01 -2.87
N VAL A 74 -5.57 -6.48 -3.20
CA VAL A 74 -5.01 -7.74 -2.71
C VAL A 74 -3.67 -7.49 -2.03
N SER A 75 -3.40 -8.21 -0.94
CA SER A 75 -2.15 -8.05 -0.20
C SER A 75 -1.69 -9.36 0.43
N VAL A 76 -0.38 -9.47 0.67
CA VAL A 76 0.21 -10.50 1.52
C VAL A 76 0.37 -9.91 2.91
N ILE A 77 -0.32 -10.48 3.90
CA ILE A 77 -0.22 -10.09 5.30
C ILE A 77 0.72 -11.07 5.99
N LEU A 78 1.80 -10.57 6.57
CA LEU A 78 2.75 -11.38 7.34
C LEU A 78 2.26 -11.60 8.77
N GLU A 79 2.88 -12.55 9.49
CA GLU A 79 2.44 -12.97 10.84
C GLU A 79 2.46 -11.83 11.87
N ASP A 80 3.33 -10.84 11.69
CA ASP A 80 3.45 -9.64 12.54
C ASP A 80 2.60 -8.45 12.08
N GLU A 81 1.85 -8.61 11.00
CA GLU A 81 0.97 -7.58 10.44
C GLU A 81 -0.49 -7.89 10.75
N GLN A 82 -1.29 -6.85 10.86
CA GLN A 82 -2.73 -6.95 11.06
C GLN A 82 -3.46 -6.78 9.72
N ALA A 83 -4.33 -7.74 9.39
CA ALA A 83 -5.26 -7.57 8.28
C ALA A 83 -6.38 -6.58 8.63
N PRO A 84 -6.90 -5.81 7.65
CA PRO A 84 -8.07 -4.98 7.87
C PRO A 84 -9.30 -5.81 8.23
N SER A 85 -10.25 -5.18 8.89
CA SER A 85 -11.55 -5.75 9.26
C SER A 85 -12.69 -4.97 8.62
N VAL A 86 -13.83 -5.63 8.40
CA VAL A 86 -15.01 -4.92 7.88
C VAL A 86 -15.42 -3.79 8.82
N GLY A 87 -15.51 -2.59 8.26
CA GLY A 87 -15.81 -1.36 8.99
C GLY A 87 -14.60 -0.47 9.25
N ASP A 88 -13.37 -0.99 9.09
CA ASP A 88 -12.16 -0.19 9.24
C ASP A 88 -12.12 0.95 8.21
N LEU A 89 -11.58 2.08 8.65
CA LEU A 89 -11.34 3.25 7.82
C LEU A 89 -9.85 3.38 7.56
N SER A 90 -9.46 3.55 6.30
CA SER A 90 -8.07 3.78 5.90
C SER A 90 -7.93 5.09 5.14
N LEU A 91 -6.83 5.81 5.41
CA LEU A 91 -6.51 7.07 4.77
C LEU A 91 -5.61 6.83 3.56
N VAL A 92 -6.13 7.07 2.37
CA VAL A 92 -5.38 6.94 1.12
C VAL A 92 -4.65 8.24 0.81
N LEU A 93 -3.37 8.11 0.50
CA LEU A 93 -2.47 9.21 0.16
C LEU A 93 -2.18 9.21 -1.33
N ASP A 94 -1.92 10.41 -1.89
CA ASP A 94 -1.42 10.57 -3.25
C ASP A 94 0.09 10.28 -3.36
N GLY A 95 0.67 10.43 -4.55
CA GLY A 95 2.09 10.22 -4.82
C GLY A 95 3.04 11.17 -4.09
N LEU A 96 2.51 12.27 -3.53
CA LEU A 96 3.26 13.21 -2.68
C LEU A 96 3.02 12.97 -1.19
N SER A 97 2.40 11.84 -0.82
CA SER A 97 2.02 11.49 0.55
C SER A 97 1.02 12.47 1.18
N THR A 98 0.20 13.15 0.35
CA THR A 98 -0.88 14.04 0.80
C THR A 98 -2.17 13.24 0.94
N PRO A 99 -2.94 13.42 2.04
CA PRO A 99 -4.24 12.79 2.19
C PRO A 99 -5.20 13.15 1.05
N ALA A 100 -5.77 12.15 0.39
CA ALA A 100 -6.64 12.32 -0.78
C ALA A 100 -8.06 11.82 -0.56
N CYS A 101 -8.24 10.66 0.05
CA CYS A 101 -9.57 10.15 0.39
C CYS A 101 -9.52 9.18 1.57
N VAL A 102 -10.69 8.90 2.12
CA VAL A 102 -10.91 7.86 3.12
C VAL A 102 -11.71 6.74 2.48
N ILE A 103 -11.21 5.52 2.60
CA ILE A 103 -11.91 4.31 2.21
C ILE A 103 -12.38 3.55 3.45
N LYS A 104 -13.47 2.81 3.30
CA LYS A 104 -14.02 1.91 4.32
C LYS A 104 -14.02 0.49 3.79
N THR A 105 -13.43 -0.42 4.55
CA THR A 105 -13.44 -1.85 4.25
C THR A 105 -14.86 -2.40 4.37
N VAL A 106 -15.37 -3.03 3.32
CA VAL A 106 -16.71 -3.62 3.27
C VAL A 106 -16.73 -5.14 3.18
N HIS A 107 -15.61 -5.74 2.77
CA HIS A 107 -15.42 -7.19 2.72
C HIS A 107 -13.94 -7.53 2.83
N VAL A 108 -13.64 -8.59 3.57
CA VAL A 108 -12.27 -9.16 3.68
C VAL A 108 -12.38 -10.67 3.69
N GLU A 109 -11.55 -11.30 2.90
CA GLU A 109 -11.33 -12.75 2.95
C GLU A 109 -9.89 -13.09 2.63
N THR A 110 -9.41 -14.21 3.17
CA THR A 110 -8.08 -14.73 2.85
C THR A 110 -8.23 -15.99 2.02
N VAL A 111 -7.65 -15.96 0.82
CA VAL A 111 -7.64 -17.09 -0.11
C VAL A 111 -6.20 -17.37 -0.56
N LYS A 112 -5.93 -18.56 -1.10
CA LYS A 112 -4.64 -18.82 -1.71
C LYS A 112 -4.51 -18.07 -3.03
N PHE A 113 -3.30 -17.71 -3.43
CA PHE A 113 -3.07 -17.06 -4.72
C PHE A 113 -3.68 -17.84 -5.90
N CYS A 114 -3.57 -19.17 -5.90
CA CYS A 114 -4.14 -20.02 -6.95
C CYS A 114 -5.67 -20.03 -6.97
N ASP A 115 -6.34 -19.65 -5.89
CA ASP A 115 -7.80 -19.66 -5.75
C ASP A 115 -8.44 -18.30 -6.10
N LEU A 116 -7.62 -17.26 -6.35
CA LEU A 116 -8.10 -15.97 -6.84
C LEU A 116 -8.71 -16.12 -8.23
N THR A 117 -9.86 -15.51 -8.44
CA THR A 117 -10.60 -15.54 -9.70
C THR A 117 -10.63 -14.18 -10.37
N TRP A 118 -10.89 -14.16 -11.70
CA TRP A 118 -11.07 -12.90 -12.41
C TRP A 118 -12.20 -12.05 -11.82
N ASP A 119 -13.29 -12.67 -11.40
CA ASP A 119 -14.42 -11.94 -10.77
C ASP A 119 -14.04 -11.20 -9.49
N MET A 120 -13.06 -11.69 -8.77
CA MET A 120 -12.49 -10.99 -7.61
C MET A 120 -11.57 -9.86 -8.06
N VAL A 121 -10.52 -10.20 -8.79
CA VAL A 121 -9.39 -9.27 -9.05
C VAL A 121 -9.70 -8.21 -10.11
N LYS A 122 -10.69 -8.41 -10.98
CA LYS A 122 -11.17 -7.35 -11.90
C LYS A 122 -11.66 -6.09 -11.16
N LEU A 123 -12.03 -6.22 -9.87
CA LEU A 123 -12.43 -5.11 -9.01
C LEU A 123 -11.26 -4.20 -8.61
N GLU A 124 -10.02 -4.61 -8.83
CA GLU A 124 -8.87 -3.72 -8.71
C GLU A 124 -8.83 -2.67 -9.83
N GLY A 125 -9.45 -2.97 -10.98
CA GLY A 125 -9.65 -2.00 -12.08
C GLY A 125 -8.41 -1.62 -12.86
N GLU A 126 -7.32 -2.37 -12.71
CA GLU A 126 -5.99 -2.07 -13.26
C GLU A 126 -5.71 -2.81 -14.57
N ASP A 127 -6.22 -4.03 -14.70
CA ASP A 127 -5.91 -4.94 -15.79
C ASP A 127 -7.14 -5.26 -16.65
N GLU A 128 -6.92 -5.61 -17.91
CA GLU A 128 -7.98 -5.94 -18.86
C GLU A 128 -8.44 -7.39 -18.77
N ASN A 129 -7.59 -8.29 -18.25
CA ASN A 129 -7.86 -9.71 -18.14
C ASN A 129 -7.02 -10.38 -17.04
N PHE A 130 -7.43 -11.62 -16.69
CA PHE A 130 -6.81 -12.36 -15.60
C PHE A 130 -5.33 -12.70 -15.83
N GLU A 131 -4.91 -12.95 -17.06
CA GLU A 131 -3.52 -13.32 -17.36
C GLU A 131 -2.58 -12.12 -17.18
N GLN A 132 -3.01 -10.91 -17.55
CA GLN A 132 -2.26 -9.68 -17.31
C GLN A 132 -2.12 -9.45 -15.80
N TRP A 133 -3.24 -9.48 -15.07
CA TRP A 133 -3.27 -9.35 -13.63
C TRP A 133 -2.33 -10.35 -12.95
N LYS A 134 -2.49 -11.64 -13.27
CA LYS A 134 -1.72 -12.73 -12.67
C LYS A 134 -0.22 -12.58 -12.92
N SER A 135 0.18 -12.31 -14.15
CA SER A 135 1.59 -12.16 -14.50
C SER A 135 2.23 -10.92 -13.85
N GLY A 136 1.49 -9.83 -13.74
CA GLY A 136 1.90 -8.61 -13.05
C GLY A 136 2.13 -8.86 -11.56
N ASN A 137 1.16 -9.48 -10.91
CA ASN A 137 1.21 -9.77 -9.48
C ASN A 137 2.26 -10.83 -9.11
N ILE A 138 2.50 -11.85 -9.93
CA ILE A 138 3.61 -12.80 -9.70
C ILE A 138 4.95 -12.05 -9.68
N ARG A 139 5.18 -11.13 -10.63
CA ARG A 139 6.41 -10.32 -10.66
C ARG A 139 6.53 -9.42 -9.44
N TYR A 140 5.43 -8.76 -9.07
CA TYR A 140 5.40 -7.88 -7.91
C TYR A 140 5.71 -8.64 -6.61
N TRP A 141 4.96 -9.71 -6.30
CA TRP A 141 5.15 -10.45 -5.04
C TRP A 141 6.43 -11.26 -4.99
N THR A 142 6.98 -11.69 -6.11
CA THR A 142 8.32 -12.28 -6.12
C THR A 142 9.38 -11.27 -5.65
N ARG A 143 9.27 -10.00 -6.07
CA ARG A 143 10.17 -8.93 -5.62
C ARG A 143 9.90 -8.54 -4.17
N ASP A 144 8.63 -8.45 -3.80
CA ASP A 144 8.19 -8.12 -2.44
C ASP A 144 8.66 -9.18 -1.45
N ALA A 145 8.50 -10.45 -1.77
CA ALA A 145 8.96 -11.58 -0.96
C ALA A 145 10.46 -11.52 -0.68
N ALA A 146 11.26 -11.18 -1.69
CA ALA A 146 12.71 -11.01 -1.52
C ALA A 146 13.06 -9.83 -0.58
N LYS A 147 12.25 -8.76 -0.57
CA LYS A 147 12.45 -7.59 0.29
C LYS A 147 11.98 -7.84 1.73
N ARG A 148 10.85 -8.52 1.90
CA ARG A 148 10.18 -8.71 3.20
C ARG A 148 10.52 -10.03 3.88
N GLY A 149 11.30 -10.92 3.22
CA GLY A 149 11.83 -12.15 3.81
C GLY A 149 10.84 -13.30 3.90
N TYR A 150 9.83 -13.37 3.01
CA TYR A 150 8.94 -14.52 2.89
C TYR A 150 9.11 -15.25 1.55
N THR A 151 8.45 -16.38 1.38
CA THR A 151 8.47 -17.14 0.11
C THR A 151 7.10 -17.02 -0.56
N PHE A 152 7.07 -16.46 -1.77
CA PHE A 152 5.86 -16.39 -2.58
C PHE A 152 5.71 -17.66 -3.43
N THR A 153 4.53 -18.28 -3.36
CA THR A 153 4.13 -19.44 -4.16
C THR A 153 2.66 -19.31 -4.56
N ASP A 154 2.15 -20.20 -5.37
CA ASP A 154 0.72 -20.31 -5.70
C ASP A 154 -0.17 -20.62 -4.47
N GLN A 155 0.42 -21.17 -3.39
CA GLN A 155 -0.26 -21.45 -2.13
C GLN A 155 -0.18 -20.30 -1.12
N THR A 156 0.51 -19.20 -1.47
CA THR A 156 0.64 -18.05 -0.56
C THR A 156 -0.74 -17.49 -0.22
N PRO A 157 -1.07 -17.31 1.08
CA PRO A 157 -2.30 -16.66 1.49
C PRO A 157 -2.33 -15.21 1.04
N ILE A 158 -3.41 -14.84 0.38
CA ILE A 158 -3.67 -13.49 -0.11
C ILE A 158 -4.92 -12.96 0.60
N THR A 159 -4.80 -11.81 1.19
CA THR A 159 -5.95 -11.07 1.70
C THR A 159 -6.57 -10.29 0.55
N PHE A 160 -7.79 -10.62 0.21
CA PHE A 160 -8.64 -9.89 -0.72
C PHE A 160 -9.55 -8.97 0.08
N GLU A 161 -9.44 -7.67 -0.17
CA GLU A 161 -10.22 -6.63 0.48
C GLU A 161 -11.07 -5.88 -0.55
N ARG A 162 -12.35 -5.68 -0.23
CA ARG A 162 -13.21 -4.72 -0.94
C ARG A 162 -13.47 -3.51 -0.07
N PHE A 163 -13.49 -2.35 -0.70
CA PHE A 163 -13.70 -1.09 -0.02
C PHE A 163 -14.61 -0.14 -0.81
N GLU A 164 -15.09 0.87 -0.14
CA GLU A 164 -15.82 2.01 -0.73
C GLU A 164 -15.20 3.33 -0.29
N VAL A 165 -15.23 4.34 -1.15
CA VAL A 165 -14.80 5.69 -0.80
C VAL A 165 -15.92 6.35 0.01
N VAL A 166 -15.61 6.71 1.27
CA VAL A 166 -16.58 7.35 2.18
C VAL A 166 -16.35 8.85 2.32
N LYS A 167 -15.16 9.34 1.93
CA LYS A 167 -14.84 10.77 1.96
C LYS A 167 -13.72 11.08 0.97
N VAL A 168 -13.87 12.16 0.20
CA VAL A 168 -12.81 12.80 -0.59
C VAL A 168 -12.34 14.04 0.17
N LEU A 169 -11.02 14.27 0.21
CA LEU A 169 -10.37 15.32 1.01
C LEU A 169 -9.93 16.49 0.15
#